data_a4b12a6b243933bbd473ca28e039b123
#
_entry.id   a4b12a6b243933bbd473ca28e039b123
#
_cell.length_a   1.000
_cell.length_b   1.000
_cell.length_c   1.000
_cell.angle_alpha   90.00
_cell.angle_beta   90.00
_cell.angle_gamma   90.00
#
_symmetry.space_group_name_H-M   'P 1'
#
loop_
_entity.id
_entity.type
_entity.pdbx_description
1 polymer ?
#
loop_
_entity_poly.entity_id
_entity_poly.type
_entity_poly.pdbx_seq_one_letter_code
_entity_poly.pdbx_strand_id
1 'polypeptide(L)' 'MQKKRSEIKFIASFPNIQTAICQHGNGDGFLVKLDIPQSEHFQIMKLGLLTSCAFKVSVEVPEEHAREKEFLG' A
#
# COMPACT_ATOMS: atom_id res chain seq x y z
N MET A 1 27.20 -1.10 -12.51
CA MET A 1 26.10 -1.30 -12.92
C MET A 1 25.11 -0.53 -12.30
N GLN A 2 24.24 -0.09 -12.85
CA GLN A 2 23.37 0.60 -12.28
C GLN A 2 22.17 -0.06 -11.99
N LYS A 3 21.57 0.27 -10.98
CA LYS A 3 20.48 -0.35 -10.66
C LYS A 3 19.31 0.35 -11.17
N LYS A 4 18.50 -0.27 -11.86
CA LYS A 4 17.38 0.29 -12.33
C LYS A 4 16.33 0.31 -11.30
N ARG A 5 15.79 1.41 -10.96
CA ARG A 5 14.78 1.46 -10.00
C ARG A 5 13.47 1.17 -10.66
N SER A 6 12.75 0.23 -10.17
CA SER A 6 11.44 -0.13 -10.71
C SER A 6 10.36 0.33 -9.79
N GLU A 7 9.27 0.78 -10.33
CA GLU A 7 8.13 1.20 -9.54
C GLU A 7 6.90 0.49 -9.97
N ILE A 8 6.07 0.09 -9.04
CA ILE A 8 4.79 -0.51 -9.33
C ILE A 8 3.77 0.43 -8.72
N LYS A 9 2.94 1.02 -9.55
CA LYS A 9 1.95 1.98 -9.08
C LYS A 9 0.58 1.47 -9.32
N PHE A 10 -0.30 1.64 -8.37
CA PHE A 10 -1.69 1.23 -8.53
C PHE A 10 -2.56 2.03 -7.59
N ILE A 11 -3.85 2.02 -7.86
CA ILE A 11 -4.82 2.71 -7.04
C ILE A 11 -5.42 1.72 -6.08
N ALA A 12 -5.57 2.11 -4.83
CA ALA A 12 -6.11 1.22 -3.83
C ALA A 12 -6.86 2.03 -2.79
N SER A 13 -7.66 1.35 -2.00
CA SER A 13 -8.36 2.00 -0.92
C SER A 13 -8.40 1.02 0.24
N PHE A 14 -8.81 1.46 1.40
CA PHE A 14 -8.97 0.55 2.51
C PHE A 14 -10.34 -0.09 2.39
N PRO A 15 -10.44 -1.37 2.69
CA PRO A 15 -11.74 -2.01 2.71
C PRO A 15 -12.51 -1.45 3.90
N ASN A 16 -13.82 -1.52 3.83
CA ASN A 16 -14.65 -0.96 4.87
C ASN A 16 -14.77 -1.97 6.02
N ILE A 17 -13.66 -2.25 6.67
CA ILE A 17 -13.63 -3.17 7.80
C ILE A 17 -12.70 -2.59 8.83
N GLN A 18 -12.93 -2.93 10.07
CA GLN A 18 -12.13 -2.39 11.14
C GLN A 18 -10.73 -2.95 11.20
N THR A 19 -10.52 -4.09 10.59
CA THR A 19 -9.23 -4.74 10.63
C THR A 19 -8.36 -4.44 9.44
N ALA A 20 -8.68 -3.36 8.70
CA ALA A 20 -7.86 -3.00 7.55
C ALA A 20 -6.43 -2.74 7.98
N ILE A 21 -6.24 -2.20 9.17
CA ILE A 21 -4.93 -2.03 9.73
C ILE A 21 -4.97 -2.68 11.09
N CYS A 22 -4.22 -3.72 11.31
CA CYS A 22 -4.23 -4.38 12.61
C CYS A 22 -2.83 -4.82 12.99
N GLN A 23 -2.62 -4.90 14.27
CA GLN A 23 -1.35 -5.33 14.79
C GLN A 23 -1.35 -6.83 14.80
N HIS A 24 -0.28 -7.45 14.37
CA HIS A 24 -0.25 -8.89 14.40
C HIS A 24 0.81 -9.39 15.37
N GLY A 25 0.62 -10.60 15.81
CA GLY A 25 1.53 -11.19 16.76
C GLY A 25 1.44 -10.46 18.08
N ASN A 26 2.54 -10.39 18.76
CA ASN A 26 2.57 -9.74 20.03
C ASN A 26 3.17 -8.37 19.91
N GLY A 27 2.76 -7.65 18.92
CA GLY A 27 3.31 -6.32 18.72
C GLY A 27 4.48 -6.35 17.79
N ASP A 28 4.60 -7.39 16.99
CA ASP A 28 5.70 -7.52 16.06
C ASP A 28 5.55 -6.67 14.84
N GLY A 29 4.41 -6.10 14.62
CA GLY A 29 4.23 -5.28 13.44
C GLY A 29 2.77 -5.12 13.11
N PHE A 30 2.49 -4.61 11.95
CA PHE A 30 1.13 -4.38 11.53
C PHE A 30 0.85 -5.03 10.20
N LEU A 31 -0.38 -5.41 10.01
CA LEU A 31 -0.83 -5.98 8.76
C LEU A 31 -1.78 -4.96 8.14
N VAL A 32 -1.56 -4.60 6.92
CA VAL A 32 -2.39 -3.63 6.25
C VAL A 32 -3.07 -4.29 5.07
N LYS A 33 -4.39 -4.16 4.97
CA LYS A 33 -5.13 -4.77 3.89
C LYS A 33 -5.64 -3.67 2.98
N LEU A 34 -5.52 -3.89 1.70
CA LEU A 34 -5.95 -2.91 0.72
C LEU A 34 -6.94 -3.52 -0.25
N ASP A 35 -7.89 -2.69 -0.68
CA ASP A 35 -8.86 -3.11 -1.65
C ASP A 35 -8.41 -2.53 -2.97
N ILE A 36 -8.11 -3.36 -3.93
CA ILE A 36 -7.53 -2.93 -5.18
C ILE A 36 -8.46 -3.28 -6.33
N PRO A 37 -8.84 -2.31 -7.16
CA PRO A 37 -9.79 -2.59 -8.22
C PRO A 37 -9.20 -3.52 -9.26
N GLN A 38 -10.08 -4.23 -9.93
CA GLN A 38 -9.68 -5.17 -10.94
C GLN A 38 -8.87 -4.52 -12.06
N SER A 39 -9.07 -3.25 -12.29
CA SER A 39 -8.34 -2.55 -13.35
C SER A 39 -6.84 -2.51 -13.07
N GLU A 40 -6.43 -2.77 -11.84
CA GLU A 40 -5.02 -2.75 -11.50
C GLU A 40 -4.39 -4.15 -11.54
N HIS A 41 -5.06 -5.05 -12.20
CA HIS A 41 -4.64 -6.45 -12.23
C HIS A 41 -3.18 -6.66 -12.61
N PHE A 42 -2.71 -6.01 -13.67
CA PHE A 42 -1.33 -6.22 -14.10
C PHE A 42 -0.32 -5.72 -13.09
N GLN A 43 -0.64 -4.63 -12.42
CA GLN A 43 0.28 -4.10 -11.43
C GLN A 43 0.36 -5.02 -10.22
N ILE A 44 -0.77 -5.62 -9.87
CA ILE A 44 -0.79 -6.52 -8.74
C ILE A 44 -0.05 -7.81 -9.04
N MET A 45 -0.07 -8.24 -10.26
CA MET A 45 0.68 -9.42 -10.62
C MET A 45 2.18 -9.16 -10.47
N LYS A 46 2.62 -7.95 -10.77
CA LYS A 46 4.00 -7.62 -10.61
C LYS A 46 4.35 -7.57 -9.14
N LEU A 47 3.42 -7.08 -8.33
CA LEU A 47 3.66 -6.99 -6.91
C LEU A 47 3.87 -8.38 -6.32
N GLY A 48 3.20 -9.37 -6.87
CA GLY A 48 3.35 -10.73 -6.39
C GLY A 48 4.75 -11.30 -6.53
N LEU A 49 5.56 -10.69 -7.39
CA LEU A 49 6.91 -11.16 -7.56
C LEU A 49 7.81 -10.75 -6.40
N LEU A 50 7.29 -9.90 -5.51
CA LEU A 50 8.07 -9.43 -4.40
C LEU A 50 7.89 -10.27 -3.14
N THR A 51 7.32 -11.44 -3.30
CA THR A 51 7.15 -12.36 -2.18
C THR A 51 8.50 -12.63 -1.55
N SER A 52 8.58 -12.59 -0.27
CA SER A 52 9.81 -12.83 0.46
C SER A 52 10.83 -11.71 0.35
N CYS A 53 10.43 -10.58 -0.20
CA CYS A 53 11.32 -9.44 -0.26
C CYS A 53 10.73 -8.31 0.55
N ALA A 54 11.56 -7.50 1.14
CA ALA A 54 11.10 -6.28 1.76
C ALA A 54 11.15 -5.20 0.70
N PHE A 55 10.18 -4.33 0.68
CA PHE A 55 10.18 -3.26 -0.30
C PHE A 55 9.61 -2.01 0.33
N LYS A 56 9.85 -0.89 -0.31
CA LYS A 56 9.45 0.37 0.23
C LYS A 56 8.07 0.72 -0.29
N VAL A 57 7.20 1.19 0.56
CA VAL A 57 5.86 1.54 0.17
C VAL A 57 5.65 3.04 0.37
N SER A 58 5.15 3.70 -0.66
CA SER A 58 4.82 5.11 -0.58
C SER A 58 3.36 5.29 -0.88
N VAL A 59 2.72 6.20 -0.18
CA VAL A 59 1.31 6.46 -0.37
C VAL A 59 1.14 7.90 -0.79
N GLU A 60 0.43 8.10 -1.90
CA GLU A 60 0.20 9.43 -2.39
C GLU A 60 -1.24 9.79 -2.09
N VAL A 61 -1.47 10.82 -1.33
CA VAL A 61 -2.81 11.21 -0.92
C VAL A 61 -3.41 12.15 -1.95
N PRO A 62 -4.65 11.87 -2.39
CA PRO A 62 -5.28 12.74 -3.37
C PRO A 62 -5.41 14.15 -2.84
N GLU A 63 -5.28 15.11 -3.72
CA GLU A 63 -5.33 16.48 -3.32
C GLU A 63 -6.60 16.87 -2.61
N GLU A 64 -7.71 16.33 -3.00
CA GLU A 64 -8.97 16.66 -2.38
C GLU A 64 -9.03 16.22 -0.92
N HIS A 65 -8.18 15.30 -0.50
CA HIS A 65 -8.16 14.85 0.88
C HIS A 65 -6.93 15.33 1.64
N ALA A 66 -6.01 15.91 0.97
CA ALA A 66 -4.78 16.34 1.59
C ALA A 66 -5.00 17.35 2.68
N ARG A 67 -5.90 18.31 2.46
CA ARG A 67 -6.17 19.25 3.44
C ARG A 67 -6.74 18.68 4.69
N GLU A 68 -7.56 17.69 4.57
CA GLU A 68 -8.16 17.07 5.72
C GLU A 68 -7.15 16.34 6.54
N LYS A 69 -6.10 15.90 5.92
CA LYS A 69 -5.11 15.14 6.64
C LYS A 69 -4.04 15.98 7.31
N GLU A 70 -4.00 17.22 6.97
CA GLU A 70 -3.01 18.08 7.55
C GLU A 70 -3.09 18.18 9.05
N PHE A 71 -4.28 18.10 9.58
CA PHE A 71 -4.40 18.24 11.01
C PHE A 71 -3.89 17.02 11.74
N LEU A 72 -3.60 15.94 11.03
CA LEU A 72 -3.07 14.77 11.66
C LEU A 72 -1.56 14.86 11.81
N GLY A 73 -0.98 15.72 11.06
CA GLY A 73 0.46 15.84 11.06
C GLY A 73 1.01 16.78 12.05
#